data_edcae882f388309fdb614eda077a20fb
#
_entry.id   edcae882f388309fdb614eda077a20fb
#
_cell.length_a   1.000
_cell.length_b   1.000
_cell.length_c   1.000
_cell.angle_alpha   90.00
_cell.angle_beta   90.00
_cell.angle_gamma   90.00
#
_symmetry.space_group_name_H-M   'P 1'
#
loop_
_entity.id
_entity.type
_entity.pdbx_description
1 polymer ?
#
loop_
_entity_poly.entity_id
_entity_poly.type
_entity_poly.pdbx_seq_one_letter_code
_entity_poly.pdbx_strand_id
1 'polypeptide(L)'
;MNHFFTPFRIAFAASALIAISSESAAQEIVYDDFTMNPGYENMVYYSVDSGVAGTAIMASWDLAFDVRPMGGTALINSGQGMSLFPAGALSDWDVIDDTFADNAGTIVPFQNGTAYWSQGAFSEGGDGSFDLGWGVYDIVTHTIASDKMYVISLPDGTWKKFALLSLVSGVYSFQCANLDGTDFFEDQVAKSNYLGKIHAFYNLTNQEELDLEPASEWDMLFIRYVEEIQPGVNYGVTGALTHPSVRVQEENGLADPFVDGAIDVSAMTDSINAIGYDWKSYGGGSFTVLDDRCYFVESVTGAQWRLVFTGFDGSMTGNVELGKILVSGADVSESPAPALTSHLFPNPATSGTDVNLTCESSMSKITVWSINGQRVADVAARGQSITLSTAAMEPGMYLVEVQSFLGREVIRLTVQ
;
A
#
# COMPACT_ATOMS: atom_id res chain seq x y z
N MET A 1 -2.50 -12.61 -97.27
CA MET A 1 -3.27 -12.56 -95.98
C MET A 1 -2.28 -12.60 -94.86
N ASN A 2 -1.98 -11.40 -94.34
CA ASN A 2 -1.01 -11.28 -93.24
C ASN A 2 -1.73 -11.07 -91.93
N HIS A 3 -1.55 -12.00 -91.03
CA HIS A 3 -2.01 -11.84 -89.62
C HIS A 3 -0.86 -11.29 -88.77
N PHE A 4 -1.04 -10.10 -88.21
CA PHE A 4 -0.18 -9.51 -87.20
C PHE A 4 -0.53 -10.10 -85.82
N PHE A 5 0.43 -10.72 -85.16
CA PHE A 5 0.38 -11.07 -83.77
C PHE A 5 1.03 -9.94 -82.93
N THR A 6 0.26 -9.34 -81.98
CA THR A 6 0.75 -8.37 -81.02
C THR A 6 1.13 -9.13 -79.75
N PRO A 7 2.35 -8.94 -79.19
CA PRO A 7 2.71 -9.60 -77.91
C PRO A 7 2.18 -8.82 -76.71
N PHE A 8 1.48 -9.52 -75.86
CA PHE A 8 1.01 -9.03 -74.54
C PHE A 8 2.19 -8.97 -73.58
N ARG A 9 2.53 -7.77 -73.07
CA ARG A 9 3.55 -7.57 -72.02
C ARG A 9 2.85 -7.70 -70.66
N ILE A 10 3.19 -8.73 -69.87
CA ILE A 10 2.83 -8.86 -68.49
C ILE A 10 3.85 -8.08 -67.68
N ALA A 11 3.41 -7.01 -67.00
CA ALA A 11 4.21 -6.28 -66.02
C ALA A 11 4.11 -6.99 -64.67
N PHE A 12 5.21 -7.56 -64.22
CA PHE A 12 5.36 -8.01 -62.84
C PHE A 12 5.61 -6.78 -61.95
N ALA A 13 4.63 -6.46 -61.08
CA ALA A 13 4.83 -5.51 -59.98
C ALA A 13 5.53 -6.27 -58.83
N ALA A 14 6.81 -5.94 -58.62
CA ALA A 14 7.53 -6.41 -57.43
C ALA A 14 7.11 -5.56 -56.25
N SER A 15 6.29 -6.17 -55.35
CA SER A 15 5.99 -5.59 -54.04
C SER A 15 7.24 -5.73 -53.15
N ALA A 16 7.94 -4.64 -52.92
CA ALA A 16 9.01 -4.57 -51.91
C ALA A 16 8.35 -4.62 -50.50
N LEU A 17 8.50 -5.74 -49.82
CA LEU A 17 8.20 -5.85 -48.39
C LEU A 17 9.30 -5.04 -47.64
N ILE A 18 8.95 -3.87 -47.18
CA ILE A 18 9.81 -3.14 -46.21
C ILE A 18 9.61 -3.83 -44.88
N ALA A 19 10.55 -4.67 -44.47
CA ALA A 19 10.66 -5.14 -43.10
C ALA A 19 11.08 -3.95 -42.24
N ILE A 20 10.13 -3.38 -41.51
CA ILE A 20 10.44 -2.45 -40.43
C ILE A 20 10.99 -3.32 -39.30
N SER A 21 12.31 -3.39 -39.16
CA SER A 21 12.94 -3.88 -37.96
C SER A 21 12.67 -2.82 -36.88
N SER A 22 11.75 -3.10 -35.96
CA SER A 22 11.71 -2.38 -34.69
C SER A 22 13.03 -2.71 -33.97
N GLU A 23 14.00 -1.81 -34.01
CA GLU A 23 15.07 -1.84 -33.04
C GLU A 23 14.38 -1.68 -31.67
N SER A 24 14.40 -2.73 -30.88
CA SER A 24 14.08 -2.64 -29.46
C SER A 24 15.12 -1.70 -28.87
N ALA A 25 14.74 -0.45 -28.59
CA ALA A 25 15.57 0.43 -27.81
C ALA A 25 15.86 -0.31 -26.50
N ALA A 26 17.13 -0.48 -26.16
CA ALA A 26 17.49 -1.03 -24.87
C ALA A 26 16.81 -0.19 -23.79
N GLN A 27 16.02 -0.81 -22.94
CA GLN A 27 15.35 -0.12 -21.84
C GLN A 27 16.42 0.49 -20.94
N GLU A 28 16.28 1.77 -20.61
CA GLU A 28 17.24 2.51 -19.81
C GLU A 28 17.17 2.02 -18.35
N ILE A 29 18.32 1.68 -17.78
CA ILE A 29 18.43 1.37 -16.35
C ILE A 29 18.54 2.70 -15.61
N VAL A 30 17.60 2.95 -14.71
CA VAL A 30 17.64 4.09 -13.80
C VAL A 30 18.21 3.60 -12.47
N TYR A 31 19.40 4.10 -12.13
CA TYR A 31 19.99 3.84 -10.82
C TYR A 31 19.51 4.88 -9.82
N ASP A 32 19.19 4.43 -8.62
CA ASP A 32 18.70 5.26 -7.52
C ASP A 32 19.33 4.81 -6.20
N ASP A 33 19.52 5.76 -5.29
CA ASP A 33 20.04 5.51 -3.96
C ASP A 33 19.36 6.39 -2.92
N PHE A 34 19.28 5.88 -1.70
CA PHE A 34 18.74 6.61 -0.56
C PHE A 34 19.32 6.05 0.75
N THR A 35 19.09 6.76 1.86
CA THR A 35 19.60 6.33 3.15
C THR A 35 18.49 6.24 4.21
N MET A 36 18.54 5.18 5.00
CA MET A 36 17.79 5.04 6.25
C MET A 36 18.52 5.70 7.43
N ASN A 37 19.63 6.39 7.19
CA ASN A 37 20.58 6.96 8.15
C ASN A 37 21.32 5.91 9.02
N PRO A 38 22.43 6.28 9.67
CA PRO A 38 23.14 5.40 10.57
C PRO A 38 22.24 4.81 11.66
N GLY A 39 22.38 3.52 11.94
CA GLY A 39 21.52 2.80 12.89
C GLY A 39 20.11 2.52 12.39
N TYR A 40 19.83 2.83 11.12
CA TYR A 40 18.47 2.81 10.54
C TYR A 40 17.51 3.72 11.31
N GLU A 41 17.99 4.95 11.56
CA GLU A 41 17.23 5.98 12.29
C GLU A 41 15.91 6.30 11.62
N ASN A 42 15.88 6.26 10.28
CA ASN A 42 14.69 6.54 9.47
C ASN A 42 14.05 5.26 8.92
N MET A 43 12.73 5.28 8.83
CA MET A 43 11.98 4.51 7.84
C MET A 43 11.82 5.36 6.57
N VAL A 44 11.83 4.73 5.39
CA VAL A 44 11.81 5.42 4.09
C VAL A 44 10.69 4.85 3.22
N TYR A 45 9.77 5.71 2.85
CA TYR A 45 8.73 5.42 1.86
C TYR A 45 9.31 5.69 0.47
N TYR A 46 9.26 4.71 -0.40
CA TYR A 46 9.85 4.75 -1.72
C TYR A 46 8.82 4.41 -2.79
N SER A 47 8.79 5.19 -3.86
CA SER A 47 8.03 4.91 -5.08
C SER A 47 8.97 4.46 -6.19
N VAL A 48 8.66 3.34 -6.86
CA VAL A 48 9.44 2.90 -8.02
C VAL A 48 9.32 3.88 -9.19
N ASP A 49 8.23 4.65 -9.23
CA ASP A 49 7.99 5.66 -10.27
C ASP A 49 8.80 6.95 -10.01
N SER A 50 8.88 7.43 -8.76
CA SER A 50 9.37 8.78 -8.45
C SER A 50 10.53 8.86 -7.44
N GLY A 51 10.98 7.73 -6.87
CA GLY A 51 12.03 7.71 -5.85
C GLY A 51 11.48 7.88 -4.43
N VAL A 52 12.25 8.50 -3.52
CA VAL A 52 11.84 8.69 -2.12
C VAL A 52 10.59 9.57 -2.02
N ALA A 53 9.49 9.00 -1.53
CA ALA A 53 8.21 9.67 -1.33
C ALA A 53 8.13 10.38 0.04
N GLY A 54 8.84 9.86 1.03
CA GLY A 54 8.90 10.44 2.38
C GLY A 54 9.81 9.66 3.31
N THR A 55 10.17 10.29 4.42
CA THR A 55 10.95 9.67 5.49
C THR A 55 10.36 10.04 6.84
N ALA A 56 10.48 9.15 7.82
CA ALA A 56 10.11 9.44 9.19
C ALA A 56 11.09 8.77 10.17
N ILE A 57 11.25 9.38 11.35
CA ILE A 57 12.13 8.84 12.38
C ILE A 57 11.50 7.55 12.95
N MET A 58 12.25 6.47 12.90
CA MET A 58 11.80 5.16 13.35
C MET A 58 11.41 5.13 14.83
N ALA A 59 12.11 5.86 15.67
CA ALA A 59 11.88 5.92 17.11
C ALA A 59 10.80 6.94 17.53
N SER A 60 10.13 7.62 16.59
CA SER A 60 9.13 8.63 16.92
C SER A 60 7.77 8.06 17.31
N TRP A 61 7.48 6.80 17.00
CA TRP A 61 6.19 6.17 17.19
C TRP A 61 6.29 4.84 17.95
N ASP A 62 5.20 4.47 18.60
CA ASP A 62 5.06 3.21 19.32
C ASP A 62 4.00 2.30 18.70
N LEU A 63 2.85 2.86 18.35
CA LEU A 63 1.74 2.14 17.72
C LEU A 63 1.42 2.70 16.34
N ALA A 64 0.93 1.82 15.43
CA ALA A 64 0.40 2.20 14.14
C ALA A 64 -0.99 1.57 13.96
N PHE A 65 -2.04 2.41 13.99
CA PHE A 65 -3.43 1.99 13.83
C PHE A 65 -3.77 1.84 12.35
N ASP A 66 -4.36 0.73 11.94
CA ASP A 66 -4.82 0.52 10.58
C ASP A 66 -6.04 1.39 10.27
N VAL A 67 -5.84 2.46 9.50
CA VAL A 67 -6.88 3.45 9.19
C VAL A 67 -7.61 3.17 7.87
N ARG A 68 -7.26 2.10 7.17
CA ARG A 68 -7.99 1.68 5.96
C ARG A 68 -9.47 1.42 6.28
N PRO A 69 -10.38 1.53 5.29
CA PRO A 69 -11.82 1.35 5.53
C PRO A 69 -12.18 0.06 6.26
N MET A 70 -11.56 -1.07 5.87
CA MET A 70 -11.78 -2.39 6.47
C MET A 70 -10.72 -2.77 7.52
N GLY A 71 -9.76 -1.89 7.78
CA GLY A 71 -8.75 -2.11 8.81
C GLY A 71 -9.37 -2.19 10.21
N GLY A 72 -8.79 -2.96 11.09
CA GLY A 72 -9.33 -3.14 12.43
C GLY A 72 -8.26 -3.61 13.42
N THR A 73 -6.99 -3.30 13.16
CA THR A 73 -5.86 -3.70 14.00
C THR A 73 -4.95 -2.53 14.34
N ALA A 74 -3.99 -2.78 15.23
CA ALA A 74 -2.85 -1.92 15.46
C ALA A 74 -1.56 -2.76 15.43
N LEU A 75 -0.49 -2.14 14.94
CA LEU A 75 0.86 -2.68 14.95
C LEU A 75 1.64 -2.04 16.09
N ILE A 76 2.64 -2.77 16.58
CA ILE A 76 3.66 -2.24 17.49
C ILE A 76 4.93 -1.91 16.71
N ASN A 77 5.75 -1.00 17.20
CA ASN A 77 7.07 -0.70 16.63
C ASN A 77 8.09 -1.78 17.02
N SER A 78 7.88 -3.00 16.51
CA SER A 78 8.74 -4.15 16.80
C SER A 78 10.19 -3.95 16.37
N GLY A 79 10.41 -3.16 15.31
CA GLY A 79 11.75 -2.82 14.81
C GLY A 79 12.59 -1.99 15.78
N GLN A 80 11.99 -1.33 16.75
CA GLN A 80 12.67 -0.64 17.85
C GLN A 80 12.82 -1.51 19.11
N GLY A 81 12.39 -2.78 19.06
CA GLY A 81 12.49 -3.71 20.19
C GLY A 81 11.29 -3.65 21.13
N MET A 82 10.20 -3.04 20.71
CA MET A 82 8.94 -3.03 21.43
C MET A 82 8.31 -4.42 21.46
N SER A 83 7.67 -4.78 22.56
CA SER A 83 6.97 -6.05 22.70
C SER A 83 5.58 -5.85 23.31
N LEU A 84 4.60 -6.65 22.85
CA LEU A 84 3.21 -6.67 23.32
C LEU A 84 2.93 -8.00 24.02
N PHE A 85 2.51 -7.94 25.27
CA PHE A 85 2.21 -9.12 26.06
C PHE A 85 0.71 -9.19 26.38
N PRO A 86 0.02 -10.33 26.17
CA PRO A 86 -1.33 -10.51 26.69
C PRO A 86 -1.32 -10.47 28.22
N ALA A 87 -2.19 -9.64 28.82
CA ALA A 87 -2.20 -9.43 30.27
C ALA A 87 -3.55 -9.75 30.94
N GLY A 88 -4.46 -10.39 30.22
CA GLY A 88 -5.75 -10.85 30.75
C GLY A 88 -6.92 -9.93 30.40
N ALA A 89 -7.90 -9.88 31.31
CA ALA A 89 -9.11 -9.11 31.11
C ALA A 89 -8.93 -7.64 31.55
N LEU A 90 -9.68 -6.73 30.93
CA LEU A 90 -9.70 -5.32 31.31
C LEU A 90 -10.10 -5.11 32.80
N SER A 91 -10.91 -6.02 33.37
CA SER A 91 -11.23 -6.01 34.80
C SER A 91 -10.03 -6.14 35.71
N ASP A 92 -8.91 -6.64 35.20
CA ASP A 92 -7.68 -6.84 35.96
C ASP A 92 -6.73 -5.61 35.89
N TRP A 93 -7.21 -4.50 35.35
CA TRP A 93 -6.42 -3.27 35.14
C TRP A 93 -5.71 -2.76 36.38
N ASP A 94 -6.40 -2.78 37.54
CA ASP A 94 -5.85 -2.31 38.81
C ASP A 94 -5.00 -3.38 39.52
N VAL A 95 -5.00 -4.62 39.03
CA VAL A 95 -4.21 -5.73 39.61
C VAL A 95 -2.83 -5.84 38.95
N ILE A 96 -2.72 -5.43 37.68
CA ILE A 96 -1.46 -5.42 36.96
C ILE A 96 -0.58 -4.30 37.50
N ASP A 97 0.61 -4.66 37.96
CA ASP A 97 1.63 -3.78 38.54
C ASP A 97 3.03 -4.13 38.02
N ASP A 98 4.07 -3.53 38.63
CA ASP A 98 5.47 -3.69 38.21
C ASP A 98 5.98 -5.14 38.29
N THR A 99 5.32 -6.03 39.05
CA THR A 99 5.68 -7.45 39.10
C THR A 99 5.41 -8.18 37.80
N PHE A 100 4.58 -7.62 36.91
CA PHE A 100 4.39 -8.18 35.56
C PHE A 100 5.70 -8.20 34.76
N ALA A 101 6.47 -7.12 34.82
CA ALA A 101 7.75 -7.00 34.10
C ALA A 101 8.76 -8.08 34.54
N ASP A 102 8.79 -8.41 35.83
CA ASP A 102 9.67 -9.46 36.40
C ASP A 102 9.34 -10.85 35.84
N ASN A 103 8.10 -11.09 35.47
CA ASN A 103 7.57 -12.38 35.01
C ASN A 103 7.38 -12.44 33.49
N ALA A 104 7.54 -11.36 32.76
CA ALA A 104 7.28 -11.26 31.33
C ALA A 104 8.08 -12.26 30.49
N GLY A 105 9.29 -12.65 30.93
CA GLY A 105 10.11 -13.67 30.27
C GLY A 105 9.47 -15.07 30.16
N THR A 106 8.36 -15.31 30.85
CA THR A 106 7.60 -16.57 30.76
C THR A 106 6.40 -16.47 29.82
N ILE A 107 6.11 -15.29 29.30
CA ILE A 107 4.97 -15.01 28.42
C ILE A 107 5.50 -14.82 27.00
N VAL A 108 4.90 -15.49 26.02
CA VAL A 108 5.24 -15.28 24.62
C VAL A 108 4.63 -13.95 24.17
N PRO A 109 5.44 -12.97 23.73
CA PRO A 109 4.90 -11.70 23.26
C PRO A 109 4.25 -11.86 21.90
N PHE A 110 3.19 -11.09 21.65
CA PHE A 110 2.53 -11.00 20.38
C PHE A 110 3.39 -10.21 19.39
N GLN A 111 3.34 -10.62 18.11
CA GLN A 111 4.13 -10.04 17.03
C GLN A 111 3.25 -9.48 15.91
N ASN A 112 3.75 -8.49 15.20
CA ASN A 112 3.16 -8.14 13.92
C ASN A 112 3.40 -9.27 12.92
N GLY A 113 2.37 -9.67 12.18
CA GLY A 113 2.56 -10.53 11.01
C GLY A 113 3.20 -9.73 9.86
N THR A 114 3.88 -10.45 8.97
CA THR A 114 4.63 -9.85 7.86
C THR A 114 4.06 -10.20 6.49
N ALA A 115 2.93 -10.92 6.43
CA ALA A 115 2.26 -11.21 5.17
C ALA A 115 1.27 -10.12 4.75
N TYR A 116 0.55 -9.52 5.70
CA TYR A 116 -0.47 -8.51 5.43
C TYR A 116 -0.51 -7.43 6.51
N TRP A 117 -0.75 -6.16 6.12
CA TRP A 117 -0.91 -5.04 7.06
C TRP A 117 -2.08 -5.21 8.04
N SER A 118 -3.01 -6.13 7.79
CA SER A 118 -4.10 -6.47 8.72
C SER A 118 -3.67 -7.41 9.86
N GLN A 119 -2.43 -7.88 9.85
CA GLN A 119 -1.87 -8.78 10.85
C GLN A 119 -1.01 -8.02 11.87
N GLY A 120 -1.56 -6.98 12.49
CA GLY A 120 -0.89 -6.30 13.61
C GLY A 120 -0.79 -7.22 14.85
N ALA A 121 0.14 -6.90 15.77
CA ALA A 121 0.33 -7.66 17.00
C ALA A 121 -0.96 -7.79 17.82
N PHE A 122 -1.82 -6.80 17.79
CA PHE A 122 -3.12 -6.84 18.44
C PHE A 122 -4.10 -7.82 17.79
N SER A 123 -3.84 -8.28 16.57
CA SER A 123 -4.67 -9.30 15.90
C SER A 123 -4.25 -10.73 16.22
N GLU A 124 -3.14 -10.93 16.93
CA GLU A 124 -2.68 -12.26 17.29
C GLU A 124 -3.68 -12.96 18.23
N GLY A 125 -3.94 -14.23 17.98
CA GLY A 125 -4.91 -15.02 18.71
C GLY A 125 -6.36 -14.85 18.27
N GLY A 126 -6.65 -14.06 17.24
CA GLY A 126 -7.97 -14.00 16.61
C GLY A 126 -8.29 -15.27 15.81
N ASP A 127 -9.57 -15.62 15.70
CA ASP A 127 -10.01 -16.80 14.97
C ASP A 127 -10.27 -16.55 13.46
N GLY A 128 -10.04 -15.31 13.01
CA GLY A 128 -10.23 -14.88 11.61
C GLY A 128 -11.69 -14.72 11.19
N SER A 129 -12.64 -14.81 12.14
CA SER A 129 -14.07 -14.60 11.92
C SER A 129 -14.51 -13.24 12.48
N PHE A 130 -15.20 -13.20 13.59
CA PHE A 130 -15.58 -11.97 14.27
C PHE A 130 -14.62 -11.59 15.41
N ASP A 131 -13.80 -12.52 15.88
CA ASP A 131 -12.71 -12.25 16.83
C ASP A 131 -11.47 -11.78 16.05
N LEU A 132 -11.13 -10.50 16.21
CA LEU A 132 -10.00 -9.84 15.58
C LEU A 132 -8.71 -9.91 16.44
N GLY A 133 -8.67 -10.78 17.43
CA GLY A 133 -7.58 -10.87 18.40
C GLY A 133 -7.81 -9.96 19.59
N TRP A 134 -7.75 -8.66 19.40
CA TRP A 134 -7.95 -7.68 20.47
C TRP A 134 -9.41 -7.44 20.85
N GLY A 135 -10.34 -7.66 19.94
CA GLY A 135 -11.76 -7.40 20.18
C GLY A 135 -12.65 -8.17 19.23
N VAL A 136 -13.96 -8.16 19.53
CA VAL A 136 -14.98 -8.89 18.78
C VAL A 136 -15.82 -7.92 17.97
N TYR A 137 -15.97 -8.21 16.67
CA TYR A 137 -16.83 -7.45 15.78
C TYR A 137 -18.29 -7.87 15.93
N ASP A 138 -19.16 -6.89 16.19
CA ASP A 138 -20.62 -7.07 16.23
C ASP A 138 -21.21 -6.71 14.85
N ILE A 139 -21.79 -7.71 14.18
CA ILE A 139 -22.38 -7.56 12.85
C ILE A 139 -23.65 -6.69 12.83
N VAL A 140 -24.30 -6.49 13.97
CA VAL A 140 -25.55 -5.71 14.08
C VAL A 140 -25.25 -4.22 14.24
N THR A 141 -24.28 -3.91 15.10
CA THR A 141 -23.90 -2.52 15.42
C THR A 141 -22.75 -2.01 14.58
N HIS A 142 -22.06 -2.91 13.86
CA HIS A 142 -20.84 -2.61 13.10
C HIS A 142 -19.74 -1.97 13.96
N THR A 143 -19.58 -2.49 15.19
CA THR A 143 -18.59 -2.03 16.14
C THR A 143 -17.66 -3.17 16.53
N ILE A 144 -16.44 -2.84 16.94
CA ILE A 144 -15.55 -3.77 17.61
C ILE A 144 -15.42 -3.30 19.05
N ALA A 145 -15.58 -4.20 20.00
CA ALA A 145 -15.41 -3.94 21.43
C ALA A 145 -14.49 -4.99 22.06
N SER A 146 -13.77 -4.59 23.08
CA SER A 146 -12.79 -5.43 23.76
C SER A 146 -12.97 -5.38 25.28
N ASP A 147 -12.68 -6.50 25.93
CA ASP A 147 -12.48 -6.63 27.37
C ASP A 147 -11.05 -7.09 27.70
N LYS A 148 -10.14 -7.04 26.71
CA LYS A 148 -8.76 -7.50 26.84
C LYS A 148 -7.82 -6.36 27.20
N MET A 149 -6.79 -6.67 27.98
CA MET A 149 -5.69 -5.75 28.25
C MET A 149 -4.34 -6.38 27.93
N TYR A 150 -3.38 -5.51 27.74
CA TYR A 150 -2.01 -5.84 27.35
C TYR A 150 -1.02 -5.09 28.21
N VAL A 151 0.21 -5.59 28.21
CA VAL A 151 1.37 -4.86 28.71
C VAL A 151 2.33 -4.69 27.55
N ILE A 152 2.85 -3.48 27.42
CA ILE A 152 3.79 -3.07 26.38
C ILE A 152 5.13 -2.75 27.04
N SER A 153 6.22 -3.36 26.55
CA SER A 153 7.57 -2.90 26.86
C SER A 153 8.06 -1.96 25.77
N LEU A 154 8.46 -0.75 26.19
CA LEU A 154 9.01 0.26 25.31
C LEU A 154 10.54 0.11 25.14
N PRO A 155 11.14 0.65 24.06
CA PRO A 155 12.58 0.55 23.80
C PRO A 155 13.48 1.15 24.88
N ASP A 156 12.99 2.13 25.63
CA ASP A 156 13.70 2.79 26.73
C ASP A 156 13.67 2.00 28.07
N GLY A 157 13.02 0.82 28.05
CA GLY A 157 12.83 -0.01 29.23
C GLY A 157 11.62 0.32 30.07
N THR A 158 10.81 1.30 29.67
CA THR A 158 9.54 1.61 30.32
C THR A 158 8.49 0.56 29.99
N TRP A 159 7.63 0.25 30.94
CA TRP A 159 6.52 -0.67 30.78
C TRP A 159 5.19 0.05 30.98
N LYS A 160 4.24 -0.20 30.09
CA LYS A 160 2.91 0.38 30.16
C LYS A 160 1.84 -0.69 30.07
N LYS A 161 0.76 -0.56 30.83
CA LYS A 161 -0.48 -1.29 30.61
C LYS A 161 -1.34 -0.54 29.60
N PHE A 162 -1.93 -1.28 28.67
CA PHE A 162 -2.65 -0.76 27.54
C PHE A 162 -3.92 -1.58 27.25
N ALA A 163 -4.99 -0.92 26.88
CA ALA A 163 -6.20 -1.60 26.39
C ALA A 163 -6.74 -0.85 25.17
N LEU A 164 -6.89 -1.58 24.06
CA LEU A 164 -7.66 -1.12 22.91
C LEU A 164 -9.11 -1.44 23.18
N LEU A 165 -9.93 -0.40 23.47
CA LEU A 165 -11.28 -0.57 24.03
C LEU A 165 -12.33 -0.83 22.96
N SER A 166 -12.27 -0.07 21.87
CA SER A 166 -13.27 -0.18 20.80
C SER A 166 -12.80 0.43 19.48
N LEU A 167 -13.47 0.02 18.39
CA LEU A 167 -13.49 0.71 17.11
C LEU A 167 -14.95 0.92 16.72
N VAL A 168 -15.41 2.17 16.81
CA VAL A 168 -16.79 2.57 16.56
C VAL A 168 -16.82 3.72 15.58
N SER A 169 -17.60 3.58 14.49
CA SER A 169 -17.72 4.61 13.45
C SER A 169 -16.36 5.11 12.91
N GLY A 170 -15.37 4.20 12.82
CA GLY A 170 -14.03 4.53 12.35
C GLY A 170 -13.14 5.25 13.38
N VAL A 171 -13.51 5.24 14.67
CA VAL A 171 -12.72 5.83 15.75
C VAL A 171 -12.24 4.71 16.68
N TYR A 172 -10.93 4.54 16.79
CA TYR A 172 -10.31 3.72 17.82
C TYR A 172 -10.34 4.48 19.13
N SER A 173 -10.71 3.79 20.23
CA SER A 173 -10.61 4.30 21.60
C SER A 173 -9.74 3.36 22.41
N PHE A 174 -8.81 3.90 23.19
CA PHE A 174 -7.88 3.13 23.99
C PHE A 174 -7.54 3.83 25.28
N GLN A 175 -6.95 3.10 26.23
CA GLN A 175 -6.43 3.62 27.46
C GLN A 175 -5.02 3.08 27.72
N CYS A 176 -4.21 3.88 28.42
CA CYS A 176 -2.82 3.56 28.73
C CYS A 176 -2.45 4.12 30.10
N ALA A 177 -1.55 3.43 30.81
CA ALA A 177 -0.94 3.92 32.05
C ALA A 177 0.44 3.26 32.25
N ASN A 178 1.25 3.77 33.15
CA ASN A 178 2.37 3.02 33.70
C ASN A 178 1.86 1.81 34.50
N LEU A 179 2.69 0.80 34.74
CA LEU A 179 2.25 -0.40 35.47
C LEU A 179 1.75 -0.09 36.90
N ASP A 180 2.34 0.91 37.54
CA ASP A 180 1.91 1.38 38.87
C ASP A 180 0.61 2.22 38.85
N GLY A 181 0.01 2.41 37.66
CA GLY A 181 -1.21 3.18 37.46
C GLY A 181 -1.02 4.69 37.30
N THR A 182 0.20 5.18 37.41
CA THR A 182 0.50 6.60 37.13
C THR A 182 0.42 6.90 35.61
N ASP A 183 0.36 8.16 35.22
CA ASP A 183 0.25 8.62 33.84
C ASP A 183 -0.90 7.98 33.06
N PHE A 184 -2.02 7.71 33.74
CA PHE A 184 -3.22 7.21 33.09
C PHE A 184 -3.79 8.25 32.13
N PHE A 185 -4.11 7.80 30.92
CA PHE A 185 -4.85 8.57 29.95
C PHE A 185 -5.75 7.69 29.08
N GLU A 186 -6.78 8.31 28.54
CA GLU A 186 -7.62 7.74 27.47
C GLU A 186 -7.47 8.64 26.25
N ASP A 187 -7.43 8.04 25.06
CA ASP A 187 -7.34 8.79 23.81
C ASP A 187 -8.03 8.06 22.66
N GLN A 188 -8.12 8.73 21.52
CA GLN A 188 -8.82 8.26 20.34
C GLN A 188 -8.04 8.58 19.07
N VAL A 189 -8.08 7.65 18.10
CA VAL A 189 -7.56 7.85 16.75
C VAL A 189 -8.70 7.70 15.75
N ALA A 190 -8.97 8.77 14.99
CA ALA A 190 -10.02 8.78 13.99
C ALA A 190 -9.47 8.51 12.58
N LYS A 191 -9.90 7.41 11.95
CA LYS A 191 -9.52 7.04 10.58
C LYS A 191 -9.79 8.16 9.57
N SER A 192 -10.83 8.97 9.80
CA SER A 192 -11.20 10.07 8.91
C SER A 192 -10.13 11.15 8.76
N ASN A 193 -9.18 11.23 9.71
CA ASN A 193 -8.07 12.18 9.66
C ASN A 193 -6.97 11.72 8.68
N TYR A 194 -6.97 10.43 8.26
CA TYR A 194 -5.91 9.77 7.50
C TYR A 194 -6.42 9.16 6.20
N LEU A 195 -7.35 9.82 5.52
CA LEU A 195 -7.93 9.30 4.27
C LEU A 195 -6.87 9.06 3.20
N GLY A 196 -6.86 7.85 2.65
CA GLY A 196 -5.90 7.43 1.64
C GLY A 196 -4.58 6.87 2.19
N LYS A 197 -4.43 6.82 3.52
CA LYS A 197 -3.27 6.24 4.21
C LYS A 197 -3.59 4.85 4.75
N ILE A 198 -2.53 4.11 5.09
CA ILE A 198 -2.63 2.80 5.72
C ILE A 198 -2.67 2.95 7.23
N HIS A 199 -1.82 3.84 7.79
CA HIS A 199 -1.62 3.95 9.23
C HIS A 199 -1.75 5.39 9.76
N ALA A 200 -2.31 5.49 10.95
CA ALA A 200 -2.10 6.58 11.88
C ALA A 200 -1.11 6.12 12.95
N PHE A 201 -0.09 6.90 13.22
CA PHE A 201 0.92 6.55 14.21
C PHE A 201 0.63 7.24 15.53
N TYR A 202 1.12 6.65 16.62
CA TYR A 202 0.91 7.19 17.96
C TYR A 202 2.15 6.98 18.82
N ASN A 203 2.51 8.02 19.60
CA ASN A 203 3.57 7.94 20.61
C ASN A 203 2.95 7.89 22.01
N LEU A 204 3.14 6.78 22.71
CA LEU A 204 2.55 6.53 24.04
C LEU A 204 3.17 7.38 25.16
N THR A 205 4.43 7.74 25.00
CA THR A 205 5.15 8.57 26.00
C THR A 205 4.74 10.03 25.91
N ASN A 206 4.64 10.55 24.69
CA ASN A 206 4.25 11.94 24.44
C ASN A 206 2.73 12.12 24.41
N GLN A 207 1.96 11.03 24.36
CA GLN A 207 0.50 11.02 24.18
C GLN A 207 0.10 11.81 22.93
N GLU A 208 0.72 11.49 21.80
CA GLU A 208 0.62 12.27 20.57
C GLU A 208 0.31 11.38 19.37
N GLU A 209 -0.71 11.77 18.59
CA GLU A 209 -1.05 11.22 17.28
C GLU A 209 -0.11 11.82 16.22
N LEU A 210 0.48 10.98 15.37
CA LEU A 210 1.49 11.36 14.39
C LEU A 210 1.07 10.99 12.98
N ASP A 211 1.29 11.90 12.03
CA ASP A 211 1.07 11.70 10.61
C ASP A 211 2.41 11.49 9.89
N LEU A 212 2.92 10.25 9.90
CA LEU A 212 4.24 9.90 9.38
C LEU A 212 4.21 9.32 7.96
N GLU A 213 3.06 8.84 7.51
CA GLU A 213 2.91 8.32 6.14
C GLU A 213 2.77 9.49 5.16
N PRO A 214 3.55 9.52 4.03
CA PRO A 214 3.47 10.61 3.08
C PRO A 214 2.10 10.69 2.39
N ALA A 215 1.73 11.88 1.95
CA ALA A 215 0.52 12.08 1.13
C ALA A 215 0.73 11.69 -0.33
N SER A 216 1.98 11.56 -0.79
CA SER A 216 2.35 11.09 -2.12
C SER A 216 2.28 9.56 -2.18
N GLU A 217 2.01 9.02 -3.37
CA GLU A 217 2.01 7.58 -3.62
C GLU A 217 3.39 6.98 -3.33
N TRP A 218 3.39 5.80 -2.72
CA TRP A 218 4.57 5.03 -2.42
C TRP A 218 4.31 3.54 -2.64
N ASP A 219 5.34 2.78 -2.95
CA ASP A 219 5.24 1.36 -3.27
C ASP A 219 5.88 0.46 -2.22
N MET A 220 6.95 0.94 -1.59
CA MET A 220 7.73 0.19 -0.61
C MET A 220 8.06 1.05 0.60
N LEU A 221 7.99 0.44 1.78
CA LEU A 221 8.44 1.01 3.05
C LEU A 221 9.72 0.27 3.49
N PHE A 222 10.86 0.92 3.41
CA PHE A 222 12.11 0.41 3.98
C PHE A 222 12.13 0.70 5.47
N ILE A 223 12.16 -0.38 6.27
CA ILE A 223 11.95 -0.30 7.71
C ILE A 223 12.69 -1.43 8.43
N ARG A 224 12.99 -1.24 9.71
CA ARG A 224 13.30 -2.34 10.61
C ARG A 224 12.01 -2.95 11.14
N TYR A 225 11.94 -4.27 11.14
CA TYR A 225 10.80 -5.01 11.68
C TYR A 225 11.26 -6.37 12.22
N VAL A 226 10.37 -7.10 12.86
CA VAL A 226 10.63 -8.46 13.32
C VAL A 226 10.05 -9.44 12.32
N GLU A 227 10.86 -10.41 11.89
CA GLU A 227 10.47 -11.50 11.00
C GLU A 227 10.68 -12.83 11.69
N GLU A 228 9.77 -13.78 11.51
CA GLU A 228 9.96 -15.16 11.92
C GLU A 228 10.85 -15.87 10.90
N ILE A 229 12.17 -15.84 11.14
CA ILE A 229 13.17 -16.41 10.22
C ILE A 229 13.23 -17.94 10.22
N GLN A 230 12.70 -18.57 11.26
CA GLN A 230 12.50 -20.01 11.41
C GLN A 230 11.33 -20.21 12.39
N PRO A 231 10.61 -21.34 12.35
CA PRO A 231 9.51 -21.60 13.26
C PRO A 231 9.85 -21.30 14.71
N GLY A 232 9.17 -20.34 15.32
CA GLY A 232 9.38 -19.87 16.70
C GLY A 232 10.61 -18.99 16.91
N VAL A 233 11.35 -18.59 15.86
CA VAL A 233 12.54 -17.73 15.96
C VAL A 233 12.27 -16.38 15.32
N ASN A 234 11.90 -15.41 16.12
CA ASN A 234 11.72 -14.03 15.72
C ASN A 234 13.03 -13.27 15.73
N TYR A 235 13.35 -12.55 14.66
CA TYR A 235 14.58 -11.81 14.51
C TYR A 235 14.35 -10.42 13.92
N GLY A 236 15.04 -9.41 14.47
CA GLY A 236 14.98 -8.05 13.94
C GLY A 236 15.74 -7.92 12.62
N VAL A 237 15.04 -7.65 11.55
CA VAL A 237 15.57 -7.49 10.20
C VAL A 237 15.36 -6.06 9.68
N THR A 238 16.08 -5.71 8.61
CA THR A 238 15.86 -4.48 7.84
C THR A 238 15.54 -4.88 6.41
N GLY A 239 14.42 -4.42 5.88
CA GLY A 239 13.95 -4.80 4.56
C GLY A 239 12.89 -3.85 4.01
N ALA A 240 12.25 -4.27 2.94
CA ALA A 240 11.19 -3.54 2.25
C ALA A 240 9.85 -4.26 2.42
N LEU A 241 8.86 -3.57 2.99
CA LEU A 241 7.47 -4.00 3.04
C LEU A 241 6.66 -3.22 1.99
N THR A 242 5.84 -3.91 1.21
CA THR A 242 5.13 -3.29 0.09
C THR A 242 3.80 -2.65 0.51
N HIS A 243 3.37 -1.66 -0.25
CA HIS A 243 2.02 -1.09 -0.14
C HIS A 243 0.97 -2.16 -0.47
N PRO A 244 -0.22 -2.18 0.16
CA PRO A 244 -1.25 -3.22 -0.08
C PRO A 244 -1.77 -3.31 -1.52
N SER A 245 -1.57 -2.26 -2.31
CA SER A 245 -1.95 -2.23 -3.73
C SER A 245 -0.82 -2.62 -4.68
N VAL A 246 0.36 -2.93 -4.15
CA VAL A 246 1.54 -3.36 -4.90
C VAL A 246 1.55 -4.87 -4.99
N ARG A 247 1.92 -5.38 -6.16
CA ARG A 247 2.14 -6.81 -6.38
C ARG A 247 3.57 -7.04 -6.82
N VAL A 248 4.17 -8.11 -6.33
CA VAL A 248 5.58 -8.43 -6.59
C VAL A 248 5.73 -9.88 -7.02
N GLN A 249 6.59 -10.10 -8.01
CA GLN A 249 7.14 -11.40 -8.37
C GLN A 249 8.64 -11.36 -8.12
N GLU A 250 9.16 -12.33 -7.38
CA GLU A 250 10.60 -12.53 -7.20
C GLU A 250 11.11 -13.54 -8.20
N GLU A 251 12.26 -13.28 -8.83
CA GLU A 251 12.98 -14.24 -9.66
C GLU A 251 14.44 -14.36 -9.22
N ASN A 252 14.92 -15.62 -9.12
CA ASN A 252 16.22 -15.99 -8.60
C ASN A 252 17.01 -16.82 -9.59
N GLY A 253 18.33 -16.89 -9.40
CA GLY A 253 19.24 -17.72 -10.20
C GLY A 253 19.47 -17.17 -11.60
N LEU A 254 19.31 -15.86 -11.79
CA LEU A 254 19.49 -15.19 -13.06
C LEU A 254 20.99 -14.95 -13.34
N ALA A 255 21.41 -15.11 -14.59
CA ALA A 255 22.78 -14.79 -14.99
C ALA A 255 23.00 -13.27 -15.08
N ASP A 256 21.99 -12.53 -15.48
CA ASP A 256 21.96 -11.06 -15.47
C ASP A 256 20.57 -10.60 -15.03
N PRO A 257 20.39 -10.16 -13.76
CA PRO A 257 19.09 -9.77 -13.24
C PRO A 257 18.50 -8.51 -13.87
N PHE A 258 19.28 -7.72 -14.63
CA PHE A 258 18.77 -6.61 -15.41
C PHE A 258 18.20 -7.03 -16.76
N VAL A 259 18.54 -8.21 -17.26
CA VAL A 259 18.16 -8.69 -18.59
C VAL A 259 17.27 -9.94 -18.53
N ASP A 260 17.71 -10.93 -17.73
CA ASP A 260 17.07 -12.24 -17.67
C ASP A 260 15.77 -12.19 -16.86
N GLY A 261 14.89 -13.18 -17.11
CA GLY A 261 13.59 -13.30 -16.46
C GLY A 261 12.49 -12.52 -17.19
N ALA A 262 11.25 -12.85 -16.87
CA ALA A 262 10.07 -12.26 -17.48
C ALA A 262 8.91 -12.14 -16.49
N ILE A 263 8.06 -11.12 -16.66
CA ILE A 263 6.86 -10.96 -15.85
C ILE A 263 5.90 -12.13 -16.08
N ASP A 264 5.54 -12.79 -15.01
CA ASP A 264 4.40 -13.68 -14.92
C ASP A 264 3.39 -13.12 -13.92
N VAL A 265 2.34 -12.47 -14.41
CA VAL A 265 1.31 -11.86 -13.57
C VAL A 265 0.64 -12.88 -12.63
N SER A 266 0.62 -14.17 -13.02
CA SER A 266 0.08 -15.23 -12.16
C SER A 266 0.97 -15.62 -10.98
N ALA A 267 2.25 -15.28 -11.05
CA ALA A 267 3.22 -15.49 -9.97
C ALA A 267 3.34 -14.28 -9.03
N MET A 268 2.72 -13.15 -9.35
CA MET A 268 2.73 -11.97 -8.49
C MET A 268 1.89 -12.19 -7.23
N THR A 269 2.44 -11.78 -6.09
CA THR A 269 1.79 -11.79 -4.77
C THR A 269 1.60 -10.37 -4.23
N ASP A 270 0.58 -10.19 -3.40
CA ASP A 270 0.30 -9.00 -2.61
C ASP A 270 0.78 -9.11 -1.16
N SER A 271 1.60 -10.13 -0.86
CA SER A 271 2.25 -10.24 0.44
C SER A 271 3.17 -9.06 0.67
N ILE A 272 3.03 -8.38 1.80
CA ILE A 272 3.79 -7.15 2.07
C ILE A 272 5.28 -7.40 2.23
N ASN A 273 5.70 -8.63 2.59
CA ASN A 273 7.09 -9.03 2.66
C ASN A 273 7.60 -9.75 1.39
N ALA A 274 6.91 -9.58 0.25
CA ALA A 274 7.33 -10.21 -1.01
C ALA A 274 8.74 -9.81 -1.47
N ILE A 275 9.21 -8.62 -1.08
CA ILE A 275 10.62 -8.21 -1.21
C ILE A 275 11.37 -8.57 0.07
N GLY A 276 10.80 -8.20 1.22
CA GLY A 276 11.31 -8.58 2.53
C GLY A 276 12.73 -8.10 2.82
N TYR A 277 13.49 -8.96 3.48
CA TYR A 277 14.85 -8.64 3.96
C TYR A 277 15.95 -9.47 3.30
N ASP A 278 15.63 -10.57 2.64
CA ASP A 278 16.56 -11.62 2.22
C ASP A 278 17.19 -11.40 0.83
N TRP A 279 16.96 -10.23 0.21
CA TRP A 279 17.68 -9.77 -0.99
C TRP A 279 19.18 -9.51 -0.72
N LYS A 280 19.58 -9.61 0.54
CA LYS A 280 20.95 -9.50 1.01
C LYS A 280 21.25 -10.49 2.11
N SER A 281 22.51 -10.86 2.25
CA SER A 281 23.01 -11.73 3.31
C SER A 281 24.10 -11.03 4.12
N TYR A 282 24.21 -11.37 5.40
CA TYR A 282 25.28 -10.85 6.27
C TYR A 282 26.34 -11.91 6.47
N GLY A 283 27.60 -11.58 6.15
CA GLY A 283 28.73 -12.48 6.33
C GLY A 283 30.06 -11.73 6.35
N GLY A 284 31.02 -12.21 7.11
CA GLY A 284 32.35 -11.60 7.15
C GLY A 284 32.42 -10.17 7.70
N GLY A 285 31.37 -9.70 8.38
CA GLY A 285 31.29 -8.34 8.93
C GLY A 285 30.65 -7.31 7.99
N SER A 286 30.13 -7.72 6.83
CA SER A 286 29.46 -6.87 5.86
C SER A 286 28.22 -7.53 5.27
N PHE A 287 27.36 -6.73 4.67
CA PHE A 287 26.28 -7.23 3.84
C PHE A 287 26.76 -7.45 2.41
N THR A 288 26.20 -8.47 1.77
CA THR A 288 26.35 -8.75 0.34
C THR A 288 24.95 -8.86 -0.25
N VAL A 289 24.67 -8.05 -1.26
CA VAL A 289 23.43 -8.12 -2.04
C VAL A 289 23.50 -9.35 -2.95
N LEU A 290 22.38 -10.04 -3.16
CA LEU A 290 22.30 -11.16 -4.10
C LEU A 290 22.35 -10.61 -5.53
N ASP A 291 23.30 -11.09 -6.32
CA ASP A 291 23.58 -10.61 -7.69
C ASP A 291 22.86 -11.41 -8.78
N ASP A 292 22.04 -12.40 -8.37
CA ASP A 292 21.30 -13.29 -9.25
C ASP A 292 19.75 -13.13 -9.10
N ARG A 293 19.28 -12.02 -8.49
CA ARG A 293 17.87 -11.82 -8.16
C ARG A 293 17.33 -10.52 -8.72
N CYS A 294 16.13 -10.55 -9.27
CA CYS A 294 15.31 -9.36 -9.55
C CYS A 294 13.90 -9.50 -9.00
N TYR A 295 13.22 -8.35 -8.92
CA TYR A 295 11.81 -8.27 -8.56
C TYR A 295 11.05 -7.58 -9.69
N PHE A 296 9.92 -8.15 -10.11
CA PHE A 296 8.95 -7.43 -10.93
C PHE A 296 7.90 -6.83 -10.00
N VAL A 297 7.78 -5.52 -10.03
CA VAL A 297 6.92 -4.73 -9.15
C VAL A 297 5.83 -4.08 -9.98
N GLU A 298 4.58 -4.41 -9.72
CA GLU A 298 3.43 -3.65 -10.20
C GLU A 298 3.13 -2.58 -9.15
N SER A 299 3.42 -1.31 -9.50
CA SER A 299 3.34 -0.17 -8.59
C SER A 299 1.89 0.20 -8.27
N VAL A 300 1.68 1.09 -7.30
CA VAL A 300 0.34 1.65 -6.97
C VAL A 300 -0.30 2.36 -8.15
N THR A 301 0.49 2.84 -9.13
CA THR A 301 0.01 3.45 -10.38
C THR A 301 -0.37 2.42 -11.44
N GLY A 302 -0.03 1.15 -11.24
CA GLY A 302 -0.18 0.06 -12.21
C GLY A 302 0.98 -0.05 -13.21
N ALA A 303 2.01 0.76 -13.10
CA ALA A 303 3.23 0.60 -13.90
C ALA A 303 4.01 -0.64 -13.44
N GLN A 304 4.61 -1.34 -14.39
CA GLN A 304 5.39 -2.54 -14.09
C GLN A 304 6.87 -2.24 -14.23
N TRP A 305 7.59 -2.47 -13.16
CA TRP A 305 9.01 -2.23 -13.07
C TRP A 305 9.78 -3.52 -12.80
N ARG A 306 10.98 -3.60 -13.34
CA ARG A 306 12.00 -4.54 -12.89
C ARG A 306 12.87 -3.77 -11.88
N LEU A 307 13.08 -4.35 -10.71
CA LEU A 307 13.88 -3.81 -9.63
C LEU A 307 15.02 -4.78 -9.29
N VAL A 308 16.24 -4.27 -9.18
CA VAL A 308 17.43 -5.03 -8.79
C VAL A 308 18.15 -4.25 -7.71
N PHE A 309 18.37 -4.84 -6.54
CA PHE A 309 19.21 -4.24 -5.52
C PHE A 309 20.67 -4.37 -5.91
N THR A 310 21.46 -3.30 -5.78
CA THR A 310 22.85 -3.23 -6.18
C THR A 310 23.81 -2.94 -5.04
N GLY A 311 23.32 -2.40 -3.91
CA GLY A 311 24.14 -2.09 -2.75
C GLY A 311 23.36 -1.98 -1.45
N PHE A 312 24.03 -2.27 -0.34
CA PHE A 312 23.55 -2.06 1.02
C PHE A 312 24.70 -1.94 2.01
N ASP A 313 24.84 -0.78 2.62
CA ASP A 313 25.95 -0.48 3.55
C ASP A 313 25.69 -0.94 4.99
N GLY A 314 24.50 -1.47 5.28
CA GLY A 314 24.11 -1.87 6.62
C GLY A 314 23.89 -0.67 7.57
N SER A 315 24.03 -0.91 8.87
CA SER A 315 23.74 0.09 9.90
C SER A 315 24.75 1.24 9.99
N MET A 316 25.86 1.17 9.24
CA MET A 316 26.86 2.24 9.31
C MET A 316 26.38 3.53 8.66
N THR A 317 25.70 3.43 7.54
CA THR A 317 25.16 4.58 6.79
C THR A 317 23.66 4.45 6.52
N GLY A 318 23.15 3.21 6.49
CA GLY A 318 21.76 2.92 6.11
C GLY A 318 21.50 3.03 4.61
N ASN A 319 22.55 3.16 3.77
CA ASN A 319 22.38 3.32 2.33
C ASN A 319 21.81 2.06 1.69
N VAL A 320 20.88 2.26 0.78
CA VAL A 320 20.30 1.27 -0.13
C VAL A 320 20.51 1.77 -1.55
N GLU A 321 21.04 0.91 -2.42
CA GLU A 321 21.24 1.19 -3.84
C GLU A 321 20.44 0.18 -4.67
N LEU A 322 19.81 0.65 -5.73
CA LEU A 322 19.04 -0.18 -6.64
C LEU A 322 19.10 0.34 -8.08
N GLY A 323 18.88 -0.57 -9.01
CA GLY A 323 18.62 -0.24 -10.39
C GLY A 323 17.19 -0.64 -10.76
N LYS A 324 16.51 0.18 -11.55
CA LYS A 324 15.15 -0.07 -11.99
C LYS A 324 14.97 0.15 -13.48
N ILE A 325 14.09 -0.64 -14.10
CA ILE A 325 13.76 -0.57 -15.52
C ILE A 325 12.25 -0.57 -15.64
N LEU A 326 11.69 0.41 -16.33
CA LEU A 326 10.26 0.41 -16.67
C LEU A 326 10.01 -0.67 -17.73
N VAL A 327 9.29 -1.72 -17.37
CA VAL A 327 8.97 -2.83 -18.29
C VAL A 327 7.72 -2.52 -19.10
N SER A 328 6.67 -2.03 -18.45
CA SER A 328 5.49 -1.46 -19.11
C SER A 328 5.02 -0.24 -18.34
N GLY A 329 4.70 0.84 -19.06
CA GLY A 329 3.98 1.96 -18.45
C GLY A 329 2.64 1.45 -17.89
N ALA A 330 1.99 2.26 -17.06
CA ALA A 330 0.58 2.05 -16.77
C ALA A 330 -0.19 2.24 -18.09
N ASP A 331 -0.14 1.23 -18.95
CA ASP A 331 -1.17 1.08 -19.95
C ASP A 331 -2.48 0.95 -19.17
N VAL A 332 -3.51 1.66 -19.61
CA VAL A 332 -4.88 1.43 -19.17
C VAL A 332 -5.24 0.02 -19.63
N SER A 333 -4.59 -0.99 -19.05
CA SER A 333 -5.00 -2.36 -19.09
C SER A 333 -6.28 -2.37 -18.27
N GLU A 334 -7.41 -2.42 -18.95
CA GLU A 334 -8.68 -2.83 -18.36
C GLU A 334 -8.48 -4.23 -17.74
N SER A 335 -7.83 -4.28 -16.57
CA SER A 335 -8.09 -5.37 -15.64
C SER A 335 -9.58 -5.22 -15.31
N PRO A 336 -10.41 -6.25 -15.42
CA PRO A 336 -11.78 -6.17 -14.95
C PRO A 336 -11.76 -6.08 -13.42
N ALA A 337 -11.46 -4.89 -12.89
CA ALA A 337 -12.01 -4.48 -11.62
C ALA A 337 -13.52 -4.75 -11.70
N PRO A 338 -14.20 -5.15 -10.60
CA PRO A 338 -15.65 -5.26 -10.61
C PRO A 338 -16.16 -3.97 -11.22
N ALA A 339 -16.72 -4.07 -12.43
CA ALA A 339 -16.98 -2.94 -13.28
C ALA A 339 -17.89 -1.98 -12.51
N LEU A 340 -17.34 -0.82 -12.17
CA LEU A 340 -18.14 0.24 -11.62
C LEU A 340 -19.18 0.56 -12.71
N THR A 341 -20.44 0.25 -12.45
CA THR A 341 -21.50 0.48 -13.43
C THR A 341 -22.18 1.80 -13.10
N SER A 342 -21.99 2.76 -13.98
CA SER A 342 -22.61 4.07 -13.86
C SER A 342 -23.44 4.40 -15.09
N HIS A 343 -24.53 5.12 -14.88
CA HIS A 343 -25.47 5.49 -15.94
C HIS A 343 -25.72 7.01 -15.93
N LEU A 344 -25.73 7.59 -17.12
CA LEU A 344 -26.09 8.98 -17.38
C LEU A 344 -27.44 9.05 -18.11
N PHE A 345 -28.39 9.79 -17.56
CA PHE A 345 -29.70 9.99 -18.21
C PHE A 345 -30.25 11.42 -17.95
N PRO A 346 -30.77 12.11 -19.00
CA PRO A 346 -30.73 11.71 -20.40
C PRO A 346 -29.32 11.79 -21.02
N ASN A 347 -29.02 10.88 -21.94
CA ASN A 347 -27.81 10.90 -22.76
C ASN A 347 -28.14 10.33 -24.16
N PRO A 348 -28.18 11.16 -25.24
CA PRO A 348 -27.80 12.59 -25.29
C PRO A 348 -28.68 13.51 -24.43
N ALA A 349 -28.03 14.56 -23.90
CA ALA A 349 -28.68 15.64 -23.16
C ALA A 349 -28.86 16.89 -24.03
N THR A 350 -29.90 17.64 -23.82
CA THR A 350 -30.05 18.98 -24.43
C THR A 350 -29.22 19.99 -23.63
N SER A 351 -28.48 20.87 -24.32
CA SER A 351 -27.71 21.94 -23.65
C SER A 351 -28.62 22.74 -22.68
N GLY A 352 -28.10 22.98 -21.49
CA GLY A 352 -28.82 23.66 -20.41
C GLY A 352 -29.75 22.77 -19.59
N THR A 353 -29.85 21.47 -19.89
CA THR A 353 -30.63 20.52 -19.07
C THR A 353 -29.74 19.80 -18.07
N ASP A 354 -30.31 19.35 -16.97
CA ASP A 354 -29.64 18.54 -15.98
C ASP A 354 -29.61 17.07 -16.40
N VAL A 355 -28.47 16.40 -16.11
CA VAL A 355 -28.23 14.98 -16.34
C VAL A 355 -28.05 14.28 -15.00
N ASN A 356 -28.82 13.23 -14.76
CA ASN A 356 -28.62 12.39 -13.59
C ASN A 356 -27.56 11.34 -13.86
N LEU A 357 -26.54 11.32 -13.01
CA LEU A 357 -25.55 10.27 -12.93
C LEU A 357 -25.89 9.35 -11.76
N THR A 358 -26.04 8.07 -12.03
CA THR A 358 -26.22 7.03 -11.00
C THR A 358 -25.08 6.02 -11.09
N CYS A 359 -24.68 5.49 -9.96
CA CYS A 359 -23.59 4.52 -9.84
C CYS A 359 -23.98 3.45 -8.82
N GLU A 360 -23.61 2.20 -9.07
CA GLU A 360 -23.87 1.09 -8.13
C GLU A 360 -23.12 1.26 -6.80
N SER A 361 -22.07 2.05 -6.79
CA SER A 361 -21.28 2.37 -5.60
C SER A 361 -21.37 3.85 -5.22
N SER A 362 -21.10 4.17 -3.94
CA SER A 362 -21.04 5.56 -3.50
C SER A 362 -19.87 6.28 -4.18
N MET A 363 -20.21 7.33 -4.92
CA MET A 363 -19.24 8.17 -5.62
C MET A 363 -18.51 9.08 -4.65
N SER A 364 -17.21 9.30 -4.88
CA SER A 364 -16.38 10.24 -4.12
C SER A 364 -16.09 11.53 -4.89
N LYS A 365 -15.92 11.39 -6.22
CA LYS A 365 -15.58 12.51 -7.10
C LYS A 365 -16.09 12.27 -8.52
N ILE A 366 -16.45 13.36 -9.20
CA ILE A 366 -16.81 13.36 -10.62
C ILE A 366 -16.02 14.47 -11.31
N THR A 367 -15.34 14.12 -12.40
CA THR A 367 -14.62 15.08 -13.24
C THR A 367 -15.14 15.00 -14.67
N VAL A 368 -15.49 16.13 -15.26
CA VAL A 368 -15.96 16.19 -16.64
C VAL A 368 -14.88 16.82 -17.52
N TRP A 369 -14.55 16.11 -18.59
CA TRP A 369 -13.52 16.51 -19.56
C TRP A 369 -14.12 16.73 -20.94
N SER A 370 -13.71 17.76 -21.63
CA SER A 370 -13.94 17.86 -23.09
C SER A 370 -13.08 16.83 -23.82
N ILE A 371 -13.44 16.52 -25.08
CA ILE A 371 -12.65 15.62 -25.93
C ILE A 371 -11.22 16.14 -26.21
N ASN A 372 -10.96 17.42 -25.98
CA ASN A 372 -9.64 18.03 -26.12
C ASN A 372 -8.79 17.97 -24.83
N GLY A 373 -9.26 17.22 -23.80
CA GLY A 373 -8.56 17.06 -22.54
C GLY A 373 -8.69 18.24 -21.57
N GLN A 374 -9.56 19.23 -21.88
CA GLN A 374 -9.81 20.34 -20.97
C GLN A 374 -10.81 19.92 -19.89
N ARG A 375 -10.50 20.17 -18.62
CA ARG A 375 -11.40 19.94 -17.50
C ARG A 375 -12.52 21.01 -17.50
N VAL A 376 -13.77 20.55 -17.62
CA VAL A 376 -14.96 21.39 -17.71
C VAL A 376 -15.65 21.54 -16.35
N ALA A 377 -15.69 20.46 -15.56
CA ALA A 377 -16.24 20.47 -14.22
C ALA A 377 -15.48 19.49 -13.30
N ASP A 378 -15.49 19.82 -12.01
CA ASP A 378 -14.93 18.99 -10.94
C ASP A 378 -15.89 19.07 -9.75
N VAL A 379 -16.54 17.96 -9.40
CA VAL A 379 -17.62 17.92 -8.41
C VAL A 379 -17.31 16.85 -7.38
N ALA A 380 -17.20 17.25 -6.10
CA ALA A 380 -17.19 16.31 -5.01
C ALA A 380 -18.58 15.66 -4.90
N ALA A 381 -18.63 14.33 -5.00
CA ALA A 381 -19.87 13.57 -4.97
C ALA A 381 -19.95 12.77 -3.66
N ARG A 382 -21.16 12.59 -3.16
CA ARG A 382 -21.45 11.71 -2.04
C ARG A 382 -22.74 10.93 -2.33
N GLY A 383 -22.67 9.60 -2.24
CA GLY A 383 -23.81 8.73 -2.51
C GLY A 383 -23.84 8.17 -3.93
N GLN A 384 -24.90 7.45 -4.26
CA GLN A 384 -25.04 6.67 -5.50
C GLN A 384 -25.70 7.43 -6.65
N SER A 385 -26.11 8.69 -6.45
CA SER A 385 -26.76 9.52 -7.46
C SER A 385 -26.39 10.98 -7.28
N ILE A 386 -26.14 11.67 -8.40
CA ILE A 386 -25.91 13.12 -8.45
C ILE A 386 -26.45 13.71 -9.73
N THR A 387 -26.86 14.97 -9.68
CA THR A 387 -27.27 15.72 -10.84
C THR A 387 -26.15 16.61 -11.34
N LEU A 388 -25.80 16.47 -12.62
CA LEU A 388 -24.80 17.28 -13.31
C LEU A 388 -25.52 18.28 -14.22
N SER A 389 -25.20 19.57 -14.07
CA SER A 389 -25.74 20.59 -14.95
C SER A 389 -24.94 20.72 -16.24
N THR A 390 -25.63 20.74 -17.37
CA THR A 390 -24.98 20.96 -18.68
C THR A 390 -25.05 22.46 -19.09
N ALA A 391 -25.47 23.36 -18.22
CA ALA A 391 -25.68 24.80 -18.54
C ALA A 391 -24.38 25.50 -19.00
N ALA A 392 -23.22 25.04 -18.58
CA ALA A 392 -21.92 25.58 -19.00
C ALA A 392 -21.24 24.75 -20.09
N MET A 393 -21.93 23.78 -20.70
CA MET A 393 -21.41 22.88 -21.72
C MET A 393 -21.91 23.24 -23.09
N GLU A 394 -21.00 23.50 -24.01
CA GLU A 394 -21.35 23.69 -25.43
C GLU A 394 -21.79 22.35 -26.05
N PRO A 395 -22.60 22.37 -27.14
CA PRO A 395 -22.90 21.13 -27.85
C PRO A 395 -21.65 20.39 -28.26
N GLY A 396 -21.57 19.10 -27.89
CA GLY A 396 -20.37 18.30 -28.12
C GLY A 396 -20.33 17.02 -27.29
N MET A 397 -19.18 16.34 -27.35
CA MET A 397 -18.92 15.13 -26.60
C MET A 397 -18.03 15.43 -25.40
N TYR A 398 -18.36 14.84 -24.26
CA TYR A 398 -17.63 14.95 -23.01
C TYR A 398 -17.34 13.56 -22.43
N LEU A 399 -16.27 13.45 -21.65
CA LEU A 399 -15.94 12.29 -20.86
C LEU A 399 -16.23 12.63 -19.39
N VAL A 400 -17.08 11.83 -18.76
CA VAL A 400 -17.44 11.95 -17.34
C VAL A 400 -16.72 10.85 -16.59
N GLU A 401 -15.72 11.22 -15.85
CA GLU A 401 -14.95 10.32 -14.97
C GLU A 401 -15.64 10.27 -13.61
N VAL A 402 -16.01 9.06 -13.20
CA VAL A 402 -16.66 8.75 -11.91
C VAL A 402 -15.67 8.01 -11.06
N GLN A 403 -15.37 8.50 -9.87
CA GLN A 403 -14.52 7.86 -8.89
C GLN A 403 -15.33 7.38 -7.70
N SER A 404 -15.06 6.17 -7.25
CA SER A 404 -15.62 5.55 -6.05
C SER A 404 -14.53 4.75 -5.31
N PHE A 405 -14.85 4.19 -4.15
CA PHE A 405 -13.93 3.29 -3.46
C PHE A 405 -13.71 1.94 -4.20
N LEU A 406 -14.60 1.56 -5.15
CA LEU A 406 -14.44 0.36 -5.98
C LEU A 406 -13.58 0.58 -7.23
N GLY A 407 -13.15 1.82 -7.48
CA GLY A 407 -12.38 2.19 -8.66
C GLY A 407 -12.92 3.40 -9.39
N ARG A 408 -12.56 3.53 -10.66
CA ARG A 408 -13.04 4.61 -11.51
C ARG A 408 -13.63 4.07 -12.82
N GLU A 409 -14.60 4.83 -13.35
CA GLU A 409 -15.23 4.58 -14.65
C GLU A 409 -15.27 5.87 -15.45
N VAL A 410 -15.15 5.77 -16.76
CA VAL A 410 -15.31 6.91 -17.67
C VAL A 410 -16.49 6.65 -18.60
N ILE A 411 -17.48 7.53 -18.53
CA ILE A 411 -18.70 7.43 -19.33
C ILE A 411 -18.74 8.60 -20.33
N ARG A 412 -19.23 8.34 -21.53
CA ARG A 412 -19.41 9.36 -22.53
C ARG A 412 -20.77 10.08 -22.33
N LEU A 413 -20.74 11.43 -22.26
CA LEU A 413 -21.87 12.31 -22.29
C LEU A 413 -21.91 13.05 -23.62
N THR A 414 -23.04 13.07 -24.31
CA THR A 414 -23.28 13.86 -25.51
C THR A 414 -24.26 14.98 -25.19
N VAL A 415 -23.87 16.23 -25.44
CA VAL A 415 -24.70 17.43 -25.30
C VAL A 415 -25.09 17.94 -26.68
N GLN A 416 -26.40 18.19 -26.92
CA GLN A 416 -26.94 18.63 -28.19
C GLN A 416 -27.63 20.01 -28.07
#